data_781916e52f210c07ff7d7f7838994450
#
_entry.id   781916e52f210c07ff7d7f7838994450
#
_cell.length_a   1.000
_cell.length_b   1.000
_cell.length_c   1.000
_cell.angle_alpha   90.00
_cell.angle_beta   90.00
_cell.angle_gamma   90.00
#
_symmetry.space_group_name_H-M   'P 1'
#
loop_
_entity.id
_entity.type
_entity.pdbx_description
1 polymer ?
#
loop_
_entity_poly.entity_id
_entity_poly.type
_entity_poly.pdbx_seq_one_letter_code
_entity_poly.pdbx_strand_id
1 'polypeptide(L)'
;MAHVTRRFFLLSSAALSVGCAIRGPEADASAQPAQNVRQPVVGQSWRYAKHDIFTRAVVDDQVDRVVMVDHTVEINSSYQSATDAAKPGWGAALLKKYMGHRDSPAGALPSEIQDPWGMVAVDPHWSQVQVYEMPIPLWPTQLRPGWQTHISTKYKTPADQDGLPWEQTMKAHAWETISVPAGQFRALRYTNMIQFRSSDFSRTDSVRQETLWFAPEVGRWVARESTGSYYLDDSVVDQPYNESGFRWELLEWS
;
A
#
# COMPACT_ATOMS: atom_id res chain seq x y z
N MET A 1 -17.80 -45.70 -69.67
CA MET A 1 -18.00 -44.50 -68.85
C MET A 1 -17.70 -44.88 -67.40
N ALA A 2 -16.52 -44.51 -66.89
CA ALA A 2 -16.07 -44.89 -65.55
C ALA A 2 -16.02 -43.64 -64.64
N HIS A 3 -16.79 -43.66 -63.58
CA HIS A 3 -16.78 -42.62 -62.57
C HIS A 3 -15.64 -42.86 -61.59
N VAL A 4 -14.69 -41.91 -61.49
CA VAL A 4 -13.61 -41.88 -60.53
C VAL A 4 -14.03 -41.05 -59.38
N THR A 5 -14.23 -41.69 -58.20
CA THR A 5 -14.56 -41.03 -56.95
C THR A 5 -13.25 -40.61 -56.23
N ARG A 6 -12.95 -39.31 -56.12
CA ARG A 6 -11.85 -38.75 -55.36
C ARG A 6 -12.24 -38.68 -53.88
N ARG A 7 -11.57 -39.44 -53.03
CA ARG A 7 -11.62 -39.33 -51.59
C ARG A 7 -10.61 -38.26 -51.12
N PHE A 8 -11.09 -37.17 -50.58
CA PHE A 8 -10.25 -36.18 -49.87
C PHE A 8 -9.96 -36.68 -48.47
N PHE A 9 -8.68 -36.87 -48.14
CA PHE A 9 -8.18 -37.07 -46.80
C PHE A 9 -7.93 -35.69 -46.19
N LEU A 10 -8.72 -35.30 -45.16
CA LEU A 10 -8.46 -34.15 -44.32
C LEU A 10 -7.54 -34.62 -43.19
N LEU A 11 -6.28 -34.24 -43.24
CA LEU A 11 -5.34 -34.33 -42.11
C LEU A 11 -5.59 -33.16 -41.17
N SER A 12 -6.23 -33.44 -40.05
CA SER A 12 -6.39 -32.47 -38.95
C SER A 12 -5.10 -32.41 -38.15
N SER A 13 -4.32 -31.35 -38.34
CA SER A 13 -3.15 -31.03 -37.52
C SER A 13 -3.64 -30.41 -36.20
N ALA A 14 -3.65 -31.21 -35.13
CA ALA A 14 -3.85 -30.69 -33.79
C ALA A 14 -2.56 -29.99 -33.29
N ALA A 15 -2.53 -28.69 -33.35
CA ALA A 15 -1.49 -27.88 -32.73
C ALA A 15 -1.71 -27.86 -31.20
N LEU A 16 -0.88 -28.60 -30.45
CA LEU A 16 -0.77 -28.53 -29.01
C LEU A 16 -0.05 -27.21 -28.67
N SER A 17 -0.82 -26.18 -28.40
CA SER A 17 -0.32 -24.95 -27.77
C SER A 17 -0.05 -25.24 -26.28
N VAL A 18 1.19 -25.55 -25.92
CA VAL A 18 1.67 -25.55 -24.54
C VAL A 18 1.79 -24.09 -24.14
N GLY A 19 0.69 -23.50 -23.66
CA GLY A 19 0.68 -22.23 -22.97
C GLY A 19 1.30 -22.43 -21.60
N CYS A 20 2.51 -21.93 -21.37
CA CYS A 20 3.01 -21.70 -20.01
C CYS A 20 2.10 -20.68 -19.33
N ALA A 21 1.04 -21.15 -18.71
CA ALA A 21 0.27 -20.35 -17.77
C ALA A 21 1.20 -20.09 -16.59
N ILE A 22 1.69 -18.87 -16.47
CA ILE A 22 2.23 -18.35 -15.21
C ILE A 22 1.04 -18.38 -14.26
N ARG A 23 0.97 -19.42 -13.40
CA ARG A 23 -0.01 -19.48 -12.31
C ARG A 23 0.32 -18.32 -11.37
N GLY A 24 -0.51 -17.31 -11.40
CA GLY A 24 -0.60 -16.36 -10.29
C GLY A 24 -0.91 -17.13 -8.99
N PRO A 25 -0.65 -16.55 -7.82
CA PRO A 25 -0.91 -17.22 -6.55
C PRO A 25 -2.33 -17.78 -6.55
N GLU A 26 -2.44 -19.07 -6.28
CA GLU A 26 -3.70 -19.82 -6.33
C GLU A 26 -4.63 -19.26 -5.25
N ALA A 27 -5.67 -18.56 -5.67
CA ALA A 27 -6.68 -18.02 -4.77
C ALA A 27 -7.47 -19.19 -4.19
N ASP A 28 -7.14 -19.57 -2.95
CA ASP A 28 -7.87 -20.61 -2.23
C ASP A 28 -9.20 -20.01 -1.70
N ALA A 29 -10.26 -20.21 -2.46
CA ALA A 29 -11.59 -19.69 -2.15
C ALA A 29 -12.25 -20.35 -0.92
N SER A 30 -11.66 -21.41 -0.34
CA SER A 30 -12.36 -22.33 0.55
C SER A 30 -12.09 -22.18 2.05
N ALA A 31 -11.07 -21.47 2.47
CA ALA A 31 -10.75 -21.37 3.89
C ALA A 31 -10.80 -19.92 4.39
N GLN A 32 -11.93 -19.52 4.95
CA GLN A 32 -11.95 -18.37 5.86
C GLN A 32 -11.16 -18.76 7.10
N PRO A 33 -9.97 -18.19 7.36
CA PRO A 33 -9.28 -18.45 8.61
C PRO A 33 -10.16 -17.97 9.77
N ALA A 34 -10.09 -18.69 10.89
CA ALA A 34 -10.70 -18.20 12.12
C ALA A 34 -10.25 -16.75 12.35
N GLN A 35 -11.20 -15.84 12.56
CA GLN A 35 -10.95 -14.39 12.61
C GLN A 35 -10.32 -13.97 13.94
N ASN A 36 -9.29 -14.66 14.39
CA ASN A 36 -8.50 -14.22 15.53
C ASN A 36 -7.44 -13.23 15.03
N VAL A 37 -7.82 -11.97 14.93
CA VAL A 37 -6.88 -10.90 14.64
C VAL A 37 -6.10 -10.60 15.91
N ARG A 38 -4.78 -10.63 15.79
CA ARG A 38 -3.89 -10.21 16.87
C ARG A 38 -4.19 -8.77 17.25
N GLN A 39 -4.49 -8.56 18.53
CA GLN A 39 -4.75 -7.24 19.07
C GLN A 39 -3.42 -6.51 19.35
N PRO A 40 -3.36 -5.19 19.18
CA PRO A 40 -2.18 -4.41 19.51
C PRO A 40 -1.87 -4.47 21.00
N VAL A 41 -0.57 -4.60 21.32
CA VAL A 41 -0.06 -4.53 22.69
C VAL A 41 1.14 -3.62 22.76
N VAL A 42 1.34 -2.93 23.87
CA VAL A 42 2.47 -2.02 24.08
C VAL A 42 3.78 -2.76 23.88
N GLY A 43 4.68 -2.18 23.10
CA GLY A 43 5.98 -2.76 22.75
C GLY A 43 5.98 -3.58 21.47
N GLN A 44 4.81 -3.98 20.96
CA GLN A 44 4.69 -4.65 19.66
C GLN A 44 5.30 -3.77 18.56
N SER A 45 6.02 -4.39 17.63
CA SER A 45 6.68 -3.66 16.56
C SER A 45 6.64 -4.40 15.22
N TRP A 46 6.68 -3.62 14.15
CA TRP A 46 6.77 -4.09 12.78
C TRP A 46 7.87 -3.32 12.08
N ARG A 47 8.77 -4.03 11.41
CA ARG A 47 9.82 -3.44 10.59
C ARG A 47 9.60 -3.79 9.14
N TYR A 48 9.65 -2.79 8.27
CA TYR A 48 9.42 -2.92 6.84
C TYR A 48 10.61 -2.40 6.05
N ALA A 49 10.99 -3.11 4.98
CA ALA A 49 11.80 -2.53 3.92
C ALA A 49 10.88 -1.83 2.92
N LYS A 50 11.19 -0.59 2.58
CA LYS A 50 10.52 0.17 1.52
C LYS A 50 11.37 0.12 0.25
N HIS A 51 10.79 -0.38 -0.83
CA HIS A 51 11.43 -0.50 -2.13
C HIS A 51 10.78 0.46 -3.14
N ASP A 52 11.60 1.03 -4.00
CA ASP A 52 11.10 1.65 -5.23
C ASP A 52 10.62 0.55 -6.19
N ILE A 53 9.38 0.67 -6.72
CA ILE A 53 8.78 -0.37 -7.57
C ILE A 53 9.55 -0.56 -8.88
N PHE A 54 10.11 0.50 -9.44
CA PHE A 54 10.76 0.47 -10.74
C PHE A 54 12.19 -0.05 -10.64
N THR A 55 12.97 0.47 -9.68
CA THR A 55 14.38 0.11 -9.53
C THR A 55 14.59 -1.08 -8.61
N ARG A 56 13.59 -1.43 -7.78
CA ARG A 56 13.66 -2.45 -6.71
C ARG A 56 14.70 -2.13 -5.63
N ALA A 57 15.28 -0.94 -5.65
CA ALA A 57 16.21 -0.50 -4.62
C ALA A 57 15.47 -0.29 -3.29
N VAL A 58 16.09 -0.69 -2.19
CA VAL A 58 15.63 -0.33 -0.84
C VAL A 58 15.90 1.17 -0.65
N VAL A 59 14.86 1.92 -0.35
CA VAL A 59 14.95 3.38 -0.15
C VAL A 59 14.91 3.76 1.32
N ASP A 60 14.15 3.00 2.13
CA ASP A 60 14.01 3.23 3.56
C ASP A 60 13.74 1.91 4.30
N ASP A 61 14.14 1.88 5.58
CA ASP A 61 13.62 0.97 6.60
C ASP A 61 12.65 1.74 7.50
N GLN A 62 11.42 1.24 7.62
CA GLN A 62 10.40 1.80 8.50
C GLN A 62 10.20 0.86 9.69
N VAL A 63 10.22 1.41 10.90
CA VAL A 63 9.88 0.68 12.13
C VAL A 63 8.70 1.36 12.79
N ASP A 64 7.60 0.64 12.91
CA ASP A 64 6.40 1.04 13.63
C ASP A 64 6.38 0.33 14.98
N ARG A 65 6.11 1.05 16.06
CA ARG A 65 6.06 0.51 17.43
C ARG A 65 4.85 1.04 18.19
N VAL A 66 4.08 0.13 18.77
CA VAL A 66 2.99 0.48 19.69
C VAL A 66 3.57 1.01 20.99
N VAL A 67 3.25 2.24 21.32
CA VAL A 67 3.73 2.92 22.53
C VAL A 67 2.66 3.08 23.58
N MET A 68 1.39 3.08 23.18
CA MET A 68 0.25 3.15 24.09
C MET A 68 -0.93 2.33 23.55
N VAL A 69 -1.64 1.68 24.45
CA VAL A 69 -2.92 0.98 24.16
C VAL A 69 -3.87 1.30 25.31
N ASP A 70 -4.95 2.01 24.99
CA ASP A 70 -6.06 2.32 25.89
C ASP A 70 -7.36 2.27 25.04
N HIS A 71 -8.18 3.33 25.06
CA HIS A 71 -9.30 3.52 24.10
C HIS A 71 -8.79 3.74 22.68
N THR A 72 -7.56 4.19 22.55
CA THR A 72 -6.82 4.36 21.29
C THR A 72 -5.51 3.59 21.34
N VAL A 73 -4.95 3.36 20.17
CA VAL A 73 -3.60 2.79 19.97
C VAL A 73 -2.73 3.87 19.39
N GLU A 74 -1.62 4.17 20.05
CA GLU A 74 -0.60 5.07 19.53
C GLU A 74 0.57 4.26 18.98
N ILE A 75 0.95 4.57 17.76
CA ILE A 75 2.06 3.91 17.05
C ILE A 75 3.07 4.96 16.62
N ASN A 76 4.29 4.83 17.10
CA ASN A 76 5.42 5.66 16.69
C ASN A 76 6.13 5.00 15.52
N SER A 77 6.38 5.78 14.48
CA SER A 77 7.15 5.34 13.31
C SER A 77 8.51 6.03 13.29
N SER A 78 9.55 5.25 12.98
CA SER A 78 10.90 5.74 12.72
C SER A 78 11.38 5.24 11.36
N TYR A 79 12.17 6.06 10.67
CA TYR A 79 12.70 5.75 9.35
C TYR A 79 14.23 5.80 9.41
N GLN A 80 14.86 4.79 8.79
CA GLN A 80 16.29 4.77 8.56
C GLN A 80 16.52 4.76 7.06
N SER A 81 17.06 5.86 6.53
CA SER A 81 17.34 5.93 5.10
C SER A 81 18.45 4.94 4.73
N ALA A 82 18.20 4.11 3.72
CA ALA A 82 19.21 3.19 3.18
C ALA A 82 20.45 3.95 2.63
N THR A 83 20.32 5.25 2.37
CA THR A 83 21.42 6.10 1.91
C THR A 83 22.43 6.47 3.00
N ASP A 84 22.08 6.30 4.28
CA ASP A 84 23.00 6.57 5.39
C ASP A 84 24.09 5.46 5.52
N ALA A 85 23.83 4.29 4.96
CA ALA A 85 24.78 3.17 4.93
C ALA A 85 25.75 3.22 3.72
N ALA A 86 25.39 3.91 2.64
CA ALA A 86 26.23 4.10 1.46
C ALA A 86 26.79 5.52 1.45
N LYS A 87 28.14 5.66 1.33
CA LYS A 87 28.76 6.98 1.15
C LYS A 87 28.06 7.71 0.00
N PRO A 88 27.51 8.91 0.22
CA PRO A 88 26.70 9.60 -0.77
C PRO A 88 27.54 9.89 -2.02
N GLY A 89 27.25 9.20 -3.12
CA GLY A 89 27.68 9.64 -4.43
C GLY A 89 27.01 10.98 -4.75
N TRP A 90 27.64 11.81 -5.57
CA TRP A 90 27.15 13.14 -5.96
C TRP A 90 25.67 13.18 -6.44
N GLY A 91 25.13 12.05 -6.95
CA GLY A 91 23.71 11.91 -7.31
C GLY A 91 22.75 11.96 -6.12
N ALA A 92 23.13 11.44 -4.96
CA ALA A 92 22.33 11.49 -3.75
C ALA A 92 22.23 12.92 -3.18
N ALA A 93 23.30 13.72 -3.34
CA ALA A 93 23.29 15.13 -2.93
C ALA A 93 22.38 15.99 -3.83
N LEU A 94 22.25 15.67 -5.13
CA LEU A 94 21.33 16.29 -6.06
C LEU A 94 19.87 15.94 -5.76
N LEU A 95 19.57 14.66 -5.50
CA LEU A 95 18.25 14.21 -5.07
C LEU A 95 17.84 14.89 -3.76
N LYS A 96 18.74 14.99 -2.80
CA LYS A 96 18.52 15.71 -1.54
C LYS A 96 18.14 17.17 -1.76
N LYS A 97 18.73 17.84 -2.75
CA LYS A 97 18.50 19.25 -3.07
C LYS A 97 17.15 19.50 -3.79
N TYR A 98 16.73 18.57 -4.65
CA TYR A 98 15.54 18.77 -5.51
C TYR A 98 14.26 18.09 -5.02
N MET A 99 14.35 17.04 -4.22
CA MET A 99 13.18 16.32 -3.72
C MET A 99 12.71 16.75 -2.32
N GLY A 100 13.17 17.93 -1.84
CA GLY A 100 12.71 18.50 -0.57
C GLY A 100 12.81 17.46 0.55
N HIS A 101 14.04 17.09 0.89
CA HIS A 101 14.26 16.16 2.01
C HIS A 101 13.63 16.76 3.24
N ARG A 102 12.69 16.05 3.84
CA ARG A 102 12.41 16.18 5.25
C ARG A 102 13.68 15.78 6.01
N ASP A 103 14.56 16.75 6.25
CA ASP A 103 15.35 16.75 7.45
C ASP A 103 14.33 16.94 8.60
N SER A 104 13.57 15.88 8.93
CA SER A 104 13.01 15.82 10.28
C SER A 104 14.25 15.87 11.16
N PRO A 105 14.44 16.91 12.00
CA PRO A 105 15.40 16.81 13.07
C PRO A 105 15.07 15.50 13.77
N ALA A 106 16.03 14.86 14.39
CA ALA A 106 15.87 13.61 15.15
C ALA A 106 14.88 13.81 16.32
N GLY A 107 13.65 14.15 15.99
CA GLY A 107 12.49 14.32 16.82
C GLY A 107 11.46 13.29 16.39
N ALA A 108 10.88 12.60 17.35
CA ALA A 108 9.83 11.63 17.14
C ALA A 108 8.78 12.22 16.17
N LEU A 109 8.48 11.50 15.08
CA LEU A 109 7.31 11.83 14.27
C LEU A 109 6.08 11.81 15.18
N PRO A 110 5.05 12.62 14.90
CA PRO A 110 3.77 12.48 15.55
C PRO A 110 3.31 11.03 15.45
N SER A 111 2.68 10.53 16.53
CA SER A 111 2.15 9.17 16.56
C SER A 111 1.02 9.00 15.53
N GLU A 112 0.96 7.85 14.89
CA GLU A 112 -0.28 7.37 14.29
C GLU A 112 -1.26 7.08 15.43
N ILE A 113 -2.47 7.60 15.34
CA ILE A 113 -3.52 7.37 16.34
C ILE A 113 -4.67 6.65 15.67
N GLN A 114 -4.98 5.46 16.16
CA GLN A 114 -6.05 4.62 15.65
C GLN A 114 -6.85 3.99 16.81
N ASP A 115 -8.02 3.42 16.50
CA ASP A 115 -8.68 2.50 17.42
C ASP A 115 -8.00 1.10 17.36
N PRO A 116 -8.33 0.17 18.27
CA PRO A 116 -7.78 -1.18 18.25
C PRO A 116 -8.06 -1.98 16.96
N TRP A 117 -9.02 -1.54 16.16
CA TRP A 117 -9.35 -2.17 14.87
C TRP A 117 -8.69 -1.49 13.67
N GLY A 118 -7.92 -0.42 13.84
CA GLY A 118 -7.25 0.26 12.75
C GLY A 118 -8.08 1.34 12.07
N MET A 119 -9.05 1.92 12.76
CA MET A 119 -9.68 3.17 12.34
C MET A 119 -8.79 4.33 12.72
N VAL A 120 -8.10 4.91 11.75
CA VAL A 120 -7.09 5.95 11.94
C VAL A 120 -7.74 7.32 12.03
N ALA A 121 -7.42 8.02 13.11
CA ALA A 121 -7.79 9.42 13.33
C ALA A 121 -6.64 10.38 12.98
N VAL A 122 -5.38 9.96 13.20
CA VAL A 122 -4.18 10.75 12.90
C VAL A 122 -3.18 9.89 12.16
N ASP A 123 -2.77 10.33 10.98
CA ASP A 123 -1.80 9.63 10.13
C ASP A 123 -0.56 10.51 9.84
N PRO A 124 0.61 10.16 10.39
CA PRO A 124 1.85 10.89 10.17
C PRO A 124 2.60 10.47 8.90
N HIS A 125 2.13 9.43 8.17
CA HIS A 125 2.87 8.82 7.05
C HIS A 125 2.75 9.60 5.73
N TRP A 126 1.97 10.67 5.74
CA TRP A 126 1.82 11.56 4.59
C TRP A 126 2.88 12.69 4.59
N SER A 127 2.90 13.49 3.52
CA SER A 127 3.82 14.64 3.43
C SER A 127 3.69 15.61 4.59
N GLN A 128 2.51 15.73 5.17
CA GLN A 128 2.20 16.39 6.43
C GLN A 128 1.33 15.46 7.25
N VAL A 129 1.33 15.62 8.57
CA VAL A 129 0.41 14.88 9.44
C VAL A 129 -1.02 15.20 9.03
N GLN A 130 -1.82 14.16 8.83
CA GLN A 130 -3.24 14.28 8.51
C GLN A 130 -4.07 13.94 9.76
N VAL A 131 -5.03 14.78 10.06
CA VAL A 131 -6.02 14.57 11.12
C VAL A 131 -7.38 14.46 10.45
N TYR A 132 -7.98 13.28 10.48
CA TYR A 132 -9.27 13.02 9.82
C TYR A 132 -10.44 13.49 10.70
N GLU A 133 -11.43 14.16 10.11
CA GLU A 133 -12.67 14.55 10.81
C GLU A 133 -13.50 13.32 11.19
N MET A 134 -13.50 12.31 10.33
CA MET A 134 -14.03 10.98 10.60
C MET A 134 -12.91 9.96 10.36
N PRO A 135 -12.57 9.12 11.34
CA PRO A 135 -11.53 8.13 11.20
C PRO A 135 -11.73 7.24 9.98
N ILE A 136 -10.65 6.88 9.32
CA ILE A 136 -10.63 6.04 8.12
C ILE A 136 -10.05 4.65 8.43
N PRO A 137 -10.55 3.57 7.81
CA PRO A 137 -10.00 2.24 8.02
C PRO A 137 -8.67 2.07 7.29
N LEU A 138 -7.68 1.48 7.96
CA LEU A 138 -6.44 1.01 7.34
C LEU A 138 -6.62 -0.34 6.63
N TRP A 139 -7.57 -1.15 7.08
CA TRP A 139 -7.90 -2.46 6.51
C TRP A 139 -9.41 -2.70 6.57
N PRO A 140 -9.92 -3.72 5.84
CA PRO A 140 -11.34 -4.03 5.84
C PRO A 140 -11.90 -4.30 7.23
N THR A 141 -13.01 -3.66 7.60
CA THR A 141 -13.68 -3.90 8.89
C THR A 141 -14.31 -5.28 8.97
N GLN A 142 -14.48 -5.95 7.82
CA GLN A 142 -14.86 -7.36 7.73
C GLN A 142 -13.84 -8.08 6.86
N LEU A 143 -13.13 -9.03 7.43
CA LEU A 143 -12.08 -9.79 6.75
C LEU A 143 -12.67 -10.90 5.88
N ARG A 144 -13.38 -10.53 4.83
CA ARG A 144 -13.97 -11.47 3.86
C ARG A 144 -13.82 -10.97 2.42
N PRO A 145 -13.54 -11.85 1.47
CA PRO A 145 -13.58 -11.52 0.04
C PRO A 145 -14.92 -10.88 -0.36
N GLY A 146 -14.85 -9.93 -1.28
CA GLY A 146 -16.03 -9.21 -1.77
C GLY A 146 -16.54 -8.08 -0.87
N TRP A 147 -16.02 -7.92 0.35
CA TRP A 147 -16.34 -6.76 1.17
C TRP A 147 -15.80 -5.48 0.52
N GLN A 148 -16.60 -4.42 0.57
CA GLN A 148 -16.21 -3.11 0.06
C GLN A 148 -16.87 -2.00 0.88
N THR A 149 -16.23 -0.85 0.91
CA THR A 149 -16.77 0.37 1.51
C THR A 149 -16.31 1.59 0.73
N HIS A 150 -17.10 2.65 0.85
CA HIS A 150 -16.75 3.99 0.38
C HIS A 150 -16.89 4.95 1.56
N ILE A 151 -15.90 5.82 1.74
CA ILE A 151 -15.82 6.78 2.82
C ILE A 151 -15.54 8.14 2.22
N SER A 152 -16.38 9.11 2.61
CA SER A 152 -16.21 10.53 2.32
C SER A 152 -15.98 11.26 3.63
N THR A 153 -14.85 11.93 3.77
CA THR A 153 -14.51 12.73 4.95
C THR A 153 -13.63 13.91 4.55
N LYS A 154 -13.13 14.62 5.53
CA LYS A 154 -12.10 15.63 5.37
C LYS A 154 -10.93 15.32 6.27
N TYR A 155 -9.76 15.81 5.89
CA TYR A 155 -8.59 15.82 6.76
C TYR A 155 -8.03 17.23 6.90
N LYS A 156 -7.38 17.49 8.02
CA LYS A 156 -6.67 18.73 8.33
C LYS A 156 -5.18 18.46 8.39
N THR A 157 -4.40 19.47 8.08
CA THR A 157 -2.95 19.46 8.24
C THR A 157 -2.54 20.70 9.06
N PRO A 158 -1.29 20.78 9.56
CA PRO A 158 -0.80 22.00 10.19
C PRO A 158 -0.91 23.24 9.27
N ALA A 159 -0.83 23.05 7.95
CA ALA A 159 -0.90 24.14 6.97
C ALA A 159 -2.34 24.48 6.55
N ASP A 160 -3.30 23.55 6.68
CA ASP A 160 -4.69 23.74 6.29
C ASP A 160 -5.63 23.24 7.39
N GLN A 161 -6.32 24.17 8.05
CA GLN A 161 -7.24 23.91 9.15
C GLN A 161 -8.72 23.89 8.72
N ASP A 162 -9.04 24.28 7.47
CA ASP A 162 -10.42 24.31 6.97
C ASP A 162 -10.91 22.92 6.56
N GLY A 163 -9.97 21.99 6.40
CA GLY A 163 -10.25 20.61 6.04
C GLY A 163 -10.32 20.39 4.52
N LEU A 164 -9.48 19.48 4.07
CA LEU A 164 -9.34 19.08 2.67
C LEU A 164 -10.18 17.84 2.38
N PRO A 165 -10.87 17.74 1.24
CA PRO A 165 -11.68 16.57 0.88
C PRO A 165 -10.83 15.29 0.79
N TRP A 166 -11.42 14.19 1.24
CA TRP A 166 -10.90 12.84 1.18
C TRP A 166 -12.00 11.85 0.83
N GLU A 167 -11.79 11.12 -0.26
CA GLU A 167 -12.66 10.04 -0.72
C GLU A 167 -11.85 8.76 -0.79
N GLN A 168 -12.32 7.70 -0.14
CA GLN A 168 -11.63 6.42 -0.07
C GLN A 168 -12.58 5.29 -0.41
N THR A 169 -12.21 4.48 -1.39
CA THR A 169 -12.92 3.23 -1.72
C THR A 169 -12.00 2.06 -1.45
N MET A 170 -12.43 1.18 -0.54
CA MET A 170 -11.69 -0.03 -0.19
C MET A 170 -12.44 -1.26 -0.65
N LYS A 171 -11.72 -2.25 -1.21
CA LYS A 171 -12.29 -3.52 -1.67
C LYS A 171 -11.39 -4.69 -1.31
N ALA A 172 -11.94 -5.66 -0.56
CA ALA A 172 -11.29 -6.93 -0.27
C ALA A 172 -11.48 -7.93 -1.44
N HIS A 173 -10.41 -8.59 -1.87
CA HIS A 173 -10.42 -9.45 -3.05
C HIS A 173 -10.39 -10.93 -2.67
N ALA A 174 -9.28 -11.44 -2.16
CA ALA A 174 -9.09 -12.85 -1.91
C ALA A 174 -8.13 -13.09 -0.74
N TRP A 175 -8.24 -14.25 -0.12
CA TRP A 175 -7.21 -14.77 0.76
C TRP A 175 -6.09 -15.37 -0.08
N GLU A 176 -4.87 -14.97 0.17
CA GLU A 176 -3.68 -15.41 -0.57
C GLU A 176 -2.58 -15.81 0.41
N THR A 177 -1.72 -16.74 0.00
CA THR A 177 -0.46 -16.97 0.70
C THR A 177 0.58 -16.08 0.09
N ILE A 178 1.13 -15.16 0.89
CA ILE A 178 2.18 -14.24 0.47
C ILE A 178 3.48 -14.57 1.19
N SER A 179 4.60 -14.51 0.47
CA SER A 179 5.95 -14.63 1.02
C SER A 179 6.61 -13.27 1.07
N VAL A 180 7.08 -12.89 2.24
CA VAL A 180 7.88 -11.69 2.51
C VAL A 180 9.11 -12.09 3.33
N PRO A 181 10.12 -11.25 3.53
CA PRO A 181 11.31 -11.63 4.31
C PRO A 181 11.03 -12.16 5.72
N ALA A 182 9.97 -11.65 6.39
CA ALA A 182 9.54 -12.13 7.71
C ALA A 182 8.94 -13.54 7.70
N GLY A 183 8.62 -14.11 6.54
CA GLY A 183 8.04 -15.45 6.42
C GLY A 183 6.90 -15.54 5.40
N GLN A 184 6.12 -16.61 5.55
CA GLN A 184 4.93 -16.87 4.76
C GLN A 184 3.68 -16.59 5.60
N PHE A 185 2.71 -15.85 5.03
CA PHE A 185 1.51 -15.43 5.72
C PHE A 185 0.26 -15.72 4.89
N ARG A 186 -0.81 -16.14 5.57
CA ARG A 186 -2.14 -16.17 4.98
C ARG A 186 -2.77 -14.79 5.12
N ALA A 187 -2.83 -14.03 4.05
CA ALA A 187 -3.25 -12.62 4.06
C ALA A 187 -4.49 -12.37 3.20
N LEU A 188 -5.34 -11.45 3.63
CA LEU A 188 -6.43 -10.92 2.81
C LEU A 188 -5.86 -9.78 1.95
N ARG A 189 -5.87 -9.98 0.62
CA ARG A 189 -5.52 -8.91 -0.32
C ARG A 189 -6.70 -7.98 -0.48
N TYR A 190 -6.45 -6.68 -0.36
CA TYR A 190 -7.42 -5.62 -0.63
C TYR A 190 -6.77 -4.45 -1.36
N THR A 191 -7.59 -3.69 -2.06
CA THR A 191 -7.19 -2.46 -2.73
C THR A 191 -7.85 -1.27 -2.08
N ASN A 192 -7.13 -0.16 -2.13
CA ASN A 192 -7.55 1.14 -1.62
C ASN A 192 -7.38 2.17 -2.74
N MET A 193 -8.47 2.81 -3.14
CA MET A 193 -8.46 3.92 -4.08
C MET A 193 -8.79 5.18 -3.29
N ILE A 194 -7.87 6.12 -3.29
CA ILE A 194 -7.98 7.36 -2.53
C ILE A 194 -7.94 8.52 -3.50
N GLN A 195 -8.97 9.37 -3.44
CA GLN A 195 -9.02 10.65 -4.14
C GLN A 195 -9.01 11.75 -3.08
N PHE A 196 -8.12 12.69 -3.21
CA PHE A 196 -7.97 13.73 -2.19
C PHE A 196 -7.45 15.04 -2.79
N ARG A 197 -7.79 16.13 -2.16
CA ARG A 197 -7.15 17.41 -2.42
C ARG A 197 -5.84 17.47 -1.65
N SER A 198 -4.73 17.70 -2.34
CA SER A 198 -3.42 17.82 -1.69
C SER A 198 -3.35 19.11 -0.85
N SER A 199 -2.58 19.04 0.26
CA SER A 199 -2.17 20.24 1.00
C SER A 199 -1.13 21.09 0.24
N ASP A 200 -0.52 20.54 -0.81
CA ASP A 200 0.25 21.27 -1.79
C ASP A 200 -0.72 21.84 -2.83
N PHE A 201 -0.97 23.14 -2.75
CA PHE A 201 -1.94 23.85 -3.61
C PHE A 201 -1.61 23.79 -5.10
N SER A 202 -0.36 23.48 -5.47
CA SER A 202 0.02 23.28 -6.87
C SER A 202 -0.48 21.96 -7.45
N ARG A 203 -0.95 21.02 -6.60
CA ARG A 203 -1.44 19.71 -7.02
C ARG A 203 -2.95 19.63 -6.93
N THR A 204 -3.58 19.29 -8.04
CA THR A 204 -5.01 19.06 -8.13
C THR A 204 -5.29 17.59 -8.45
N ASP A 205 -6.52 17.14 -8.20
CA ASP A 205 -7.03 15.80 -8.54
C ASP A 205 -6.06 14.67 -8.18
N SER A 206 -5.55 14.73 -6.95
CA SER A 206 -4.63 13.72 -6.45
C SER A 206 -5.35 12.39 -6.23
N VAL A 207 -4.79 11.34 -6.83
CA VAL A 207 -5.28 9.97 -6.71
C VAL A 207 -4.15 9.08 -6.22
N ARG A 208 -4.45 8.20 -5.25
CA ARG A 208 -3.53 7.14 -4.82
C ARG A 208 -4.23 5.80 -4.88
N GLN A 209 -3.54 4.83 -5.44
CA GLN A 209 -3.98 3.44 -5.48
C GLN A 209 -3.01 2.60 -4.67
N GLU A 210 -3.56 1.79 -3.78
CA GLU A 210 -2.80 0.90 -2.94
C GLU A 210 -3.31 -0.53 -3.05
N THR A 211 -2.39 -1.48 -2.96
CA THR A 211 -2.71 -2.90 -2.75
C THR A 211 -2.02 -3.34 -1.47
N LEU A 212 -2.77 -3.93 -0.56
CA LEU A 212 -2.27 -4.35 0.74
C LEU A 212 -2.65 -5.80 1.02
N TRP A 213 -1.83 -6.46 1.83
CA TRP A 213 -2.02 -7.84 2.30
C TRP A 213 -2.07 -7.85 3.82
N PHE A 214 -3.27 -7.93 4.37
CA PHE A 214 -3.51 -7.96 5.82
C PHE A 214 -3.42 -9.40 6.34
N ALA A 215 -2.51 -9.64 7.30
CA ALA A 215 -2.35 -10.92 7.97
C ALA A 215 -2.91 -10.86 9.40
N PRO A 216 -3.99 -11.59 9.73
CA PRO A 216 -4.60 -11.56 11.05
C PRO A 216 -3.66 -11.94 12.19
N GLU A 217 -2.75 -12.89 11.95
CA GLU A 217 -1.75 -13.34 12.93
C GLU A 217 -0.73 -12.27 13.30
N VAL A 218 -0.45 -11.34 12.36
CA VAL A 218 0.41 -10.17 12.56
C VAL A 218 -0.35 -8.99 13.15
N GLY A 219 -1.68 -8.95 12.89
CA GLY A 219 -2.56 -7.84 13.29
C GLY A 219 -2.36 -6.58 12.44
N ARG A 220 -1.63 -6.70 11.30
CA ARG A 220 -1.31 -5.58 10.41
C ARG A 220 -1.06 -6.12 8.99
N TRP A 221 -0.86 -5.23 8.02
CA TRP A 221 -0.42 -5.63 6.68
C TRP A 221 1.02 -6.13 6.69
N VAL A 222 1.31 -7.14 5.88
CA VAL A 222 2.65 -7.75 5.71
C VAL A 222 3.32 -7.30 4.42
N ALA A 223 2.53 -6.80 3.47
CA ALA A 223 3.02 -6.12 2.29
C ALA A 223 2.04 -5.01 1.88
N ARG A 224 2.57 -3.95 1.26
CA ARG A 224 1.82 -2.81 0.72
C ARG A 224 2.50 -2.34 -0.55
N GLU A 225 1.72 -2.08 -1.58
CA GLU A 225 2.15 -1.36 -2.79
C GLU A 225 1.35 -0.07 -2.89
N SER A 226 2.00 1.00 -3.31
CA SER A 226 1.35 2.31 -3.49
C SER A 226 1.87 2.98 -4.74
N THR A 227 0.95 3.49 -5.55
CA THR A 227 1.20 4.36 -6.70
C THR A 227 0.23 5.53 -6.64
N GLY A 228 0.55 6.64 -7.29
CA GLY A 228 -0.34 7.79 -7.32
C GLY A 228 -0.12 8.64 -8.56
N SER A 229 -1.04 9.57 -8.74
CA SER A 229 -0.96 10.60 -9.78
C SER A 229 -1.67 11.87 -9.32
N TYR A 230 -1.32 12.99 -9.93
CA TYR A 230 -1.91 14.30 -9.69
C TYR A 230 -1.75 15.18 -10.92
N TYR A 231 -2.55 16.25 -11.04
CA TYR A 231 -2.34 17.31 -12.01
C TYR A 231 -1.68 18.51 -11.35
N LEU A 232 -0.93 19.29 -12.13
CA LEU A 232 -0.43 20.59 -11.68
C LEU A 232 -1.38 21.69 -12.15
N ASP A 233 -1.71 22.62 -11.25
CA ASP A 233 -2.69 23.68 -11.46
C ASP A 233 -2.32 24.62 -12.63
N ASP A 234 -1.01 24.91 -12.79
CA ASP A 234 -0.48 25.79 -13.86
C ASP A 234 0.07 25.00 -15.07
N SER A 235 -0.24 23.73 -15.20
CA SER A 235 0.29 22.91 -16.27
C SER A 235 -0.38 23.24 -17.61
N VAL A 236 0.44 23.64 -18.60
CA VAL A 236 0.01 23.76 -20.01
C VAL A 236 -0.30 22.39 -20.62
N VAL A 237 0.12 21.31 -19.96
CA VAL A 237 -0.02 19.94 -20.41
C VAL A 237 -1.11 19.26 -19.58
N ASP A 238 -2.22 18.93 -20.23
CA ASP A 238 -3.32 18.18 -19.63
C ASP A 238 -2.98 16.67 -19.50
N GLN A 239 -1.92 16.38 -18.74
CA GLN A 239 -1.48 15.03 -18.43
C GLN A 239 -1.17 14.90 -16.94
N PRO A 240 -1.58 13.77 -16.31
CA PRO A 240 -1.25 13.54 -14.91
C PRO A 240 0.25 13.28 -14.74
N TYR A 241 0.79 13.79 -13.66
CA TYR A 241 2.11 13.44 -13.15
C TYR A 241 1.99 12.21 -12.25
N ASN A 242 2.89 11.25 -12.43
CA ASN A 242 2.92 10.07 -11.58
C ASN A 242 3.77 10.33 -10.34
N GLU A 243 3.28 9.92 -9.18
CA GLU A 243 4.08 9.80 -7.96
C GLU A 243 5.02 8.60 -8.07
N SER A 244 6.11 8.63 -7.31
CA SER A 244 6.97 7.45 -7.17
C SER A 244 6.17 6.28 -6.60
N GLY A 245 6.29 5.12 -7.22
CA GLY A 245 5.67 3.90 -6.73
C GLY A 245 6.57 3.22 -5.70
N PHE A 246 5.96 2.73 -4.61
CA PHE A 246 6.69 2.06 -3.54
C PHE A 246 6.03 0.74 -3.15
N ARG A 247 6.87 -0.21 -2.71
CA ARG A 247 6.47 -1.46 -2.10
C ARG A 247 7.13 -1.59 -0.74
N TRP A 248 6.33 -1.89 0.29
CA TRP A 248 6.79 -2.25 1.63
C TRP A 248 6.63 -3.74 1.84
N GLU A 249 7.63 -4.37 2.45
CA GLU A 249 7.62 -5.78 2.82
C GLU A 249 8.05 -5.93 4.27
N LEU A 250 7.30 -6.72 5.02
CA LEU A 250 7.61 -7.00 6.42
C LEU A 250 8.92 -7.80 6.53
N LEU A 251 9.88 -7.24 7.29
CA LEU A 251 11.17 -7.87 7.59
C LEU A 251 11.11 -8.67 8.88
N GLU A 252 10.47 -8.10 9.90
CA GLU A 252 10.35 -8.69 11.22
C GLU A 252 9.18 -8.09 12.00
N TRP A 253 8.67 -8.81 12.98
CA TRP A 253 7.58 -8.37 13.86
C TRP A 253 7.64 -9.08 15.20
N SER A 254 7.03 -8.47 16.26
CA SER A 254 7.04 -9.00 17.63
C SER A 254 5.67 -8.92 18.29
#